data_bdbb1492b07ffc5f3d37db1d72ecf3c0
#
_entry.id   bdbb1492b07ffc5f3d37db1d72ecf3c0
#
_cell.length_a   1.000
_cell.length_b   1.000
_cell.length_c   1.000
_cell.angle_alpha   90.00
_cell.angle_beta   90.00
_cell.angle_gamma   90.00
#
_symmetry.space_group_name_H-M   'P 1'
#
loop_
_entity.id
_entity.type
_entity.pdbx_description
1 polymer ?
#
loop_
_entity_poly.entity_id
_entity_poly.type
_entity_poly.pdbx_seq_one_letter_code
_entity_poly.pdbx_strand_id
1 'polypeptide(L)'
;MTEPSEILVVTATYNEMETLPRLVEAIFGSLPAVDILVVDDNSPDGTGQWCEKYSQANARLRCLRRSGKLGIGSAIADGLRYAIDQGYRYVVTMDADFSHPPEKISDLLAAIQQSDGTPIDVVIGSRYVKGGNIQGWPWYRHLMSRGINTYSRWVLGLPVRDCSGNFRCYRASALASLNWE
;
A
#
# COMPACT_ATOMS: atom_id res chain seq x y z
N MET A 1 -15.28 20.02 12.24
CA MET A 1 -14.24 19.02 12.57
C MET A 1 -14.57 17.83 11.70
N THR A 2 -13.73 17.49 10.73
CA THR A 2 -13.86 16.25 9.94
C THR A 2 -13.63 15.06 10.88
N GLU A 3 -14.52 14.08 10.85
CA GLU A 3 -14.28 12.84 11.57
C GLU A 3 -12.95 12.22 11.11
N PRO A 4 -12.18 11.60 12.03
CA PRO A 4 -10.93 10.95 11.67
C PRO A 4 -11.22 9.84 10.65
N SER A 5 -10.39 9.72 9.63
CA SER A 5 -10.51 8.66 8.63
C SER A 5 -10.31 7.28 9.28
N GLU A 6 -11.15 6.31 8.91
CA GLU A 6 -10.92 4.90 9.29
C GLU A 6 -9.90 4.20 8.38
N ILE A 7 -9.48 4.85 7.29
CA ILE A 7 -8.68 4.26 6.21
C ILE A 7 -7.37 5.02 6.05
N LEU A 8 -6.26 4.29 6.09
CA LEU A 8 -4.94 4.80 5.75
C LEU A 8 -4.41 4.14 4.48
N VAL A 9 -3.96 4.95 3.52
CA VAL A 9 -3.14 4.48 2.39
C VAL A 9 -1.68 4.70 2.74
N VAL A 10 -0.87 3.64 2.68
CA VAL A 10 0.57 3.65 2.93
C VAL A 10 1.31 3.47 1.62
N THR A 11 2.20 4.38 1.30
CA THR A 11 3.12 4.25 0.17
C THR A 11 4.56 4.49 0.62
N ALA A 12 5.46 3.57 0.22
CA ALA A 12 6.89 3.71 0.46
C ALA A 12 7.55 4.39 -0.75
N THR A 13 8.45 5.35 -0.50
CA THR A 13 9.08 6.14 -1.56
C THR A 13 10.60 6.15 -1.45
N TYR A 14 11.25 6.11 -2.61
CA TYR A 14 12.66 6.45 -2.79
C TYR A 14 12.88 6.97 -4.22
N ASN A 15 13.10 8.28 -4.36
CA ASN A 15 13.23 8.99 -5.65
C ASN A 15 11.94 8.94 -6.49
N GLU A 16 10.82 9.37 -5.90
CA GLU A 16 9.49 9.34 -6.53
C GLU A 16 8.89 10.75 -6.73
N MET A 17 9.74 11.78 -6.83
CA MET A 17 9.28 13.17 -6.95
C MET A 17 8.44 13.42 -8.21
N GLU A 18 8.67 12.67 -9.29
CA GLU A 18 7.90 12.82 -10.54
C GLU A 18 6.50 12.21 -10.45
N THR A 19 6.33 11.15 -9.65
CA THR A 19 5.10 10.35 -9.59
C THR A 19 4.26 10.64 -8.36
N LEU A 20 4.88 10.78 -7.19
CA LEU A 20 4.19 10.91 -5.90
C LEU A 20 3.17 12.06 -5.83
N PRO A 21 3.46 13.30 -6.30
CA PRO A 21 2.47 14.39 -6.25
C PRO A 21 1.18 14.04 -6.99
N ARG A 22 1.31 13.45 -8.18
CA ARG A 22 0.17 13.05 -9.01
C ARG A 22 -0.59 11.87 -8.41
N LEU A 23 0.12 10.93 -7.78
CA LEU A 23 -0.49 9.80 -7.10
C LEU A 23 -1.33 10.27 -5.91
N VAL A 24 -0.82 11.17 -5.08
CA VAL A 24 -1.53 11.74 -3.93
C VAL A 24 -2.84 12.40 -4.37
N GLU A 25 -2.79 13.23 -5.41
CA GLU A 25 -3.98 13.88 -5.97
C GLU A 25 -4.99 12.84 -6.52
N ALA A 26 -4.51 11.81 -7.20
CA ALA A 26 -5.38 10.75 -7.73
C ALA A 26 -6.05 9.93 -6.61
N ILE A 27 -5.34 9.64 -5.51
CA ILE A 27 -5.90 8.95 -4.35
C ILE A 27 -6.98 9.82 -3.70
N PHE A 28 -6.72 11.09 -3.42
CA PHE A 28 -7.72 12.00 -2.84
C PHE A 28 -8.92 12.23 -3.76
N GLY A 29 -8.68 12.26 -5.08
CA GLY A 29 -9.76 12.36 -6.08
C GLY A 29 -10.66 11.13 -6.11
N SER A 30 -10.10 9.92 -5.92
CA SER A 30 -10.83 8.65 -5.92
C SER A 30 -11.51 8.36 -4.57
N LEU A 31 -10.91 8.79 -3.47
CA LEU A 31 -11.33 8.49 -2.09
C LEU A 31 -11.19 9.75 -1.20
N PRO A 32 -12.15 10.66 -1.21
CA PRO A 32 -12.07 11.91 -0.45
C PRO A 32 -11.97 11.75 1.07
N ALA A 33 -12.32 10.60 1.63
CA ALA A 33 -12.34 10.35 3.08
C ALA A 33 -11.16 9.50 3.57
N VAL A 34 -10.04 9.44 2.83
CA VAL A 34 -8.86 8.64 3.17
C VAL A 34 -7.75 9.53 3.73
N ASP A 35 -6.92 8.98 4.62
CA ASP A 35 -5.63 9.56 4.98
C ASP A 35 -4.50 8.85 4.21
N ILE A 36 -3.41 9.56 3.95
CA ILE A 36 -2.24 9.02 3.25
C ILE A 36 -1.01 9.15 4.16
N LEU A 37 -0.26 8.07 4.30
CA LEU A 37 1.07 8.06 4.88
C LEU A 37 2.10 7.75 3.80
N VAL A 38 3.00 8.69 3.58
CA VAL A 38 4.19 8.49 2.77
C VAL A 38 5.34 8.13 3.69
N VAL A 39 5.98 6.99 3.46
CA VAL A 39 7.19 6.57 4.18
C VAL A 39 8.37 6.75 3.23
N ASP A 40 9.14 7.82 3.45
CA ASP A 40 10.25 8.23 2.57
C ASP A 40 11.61 7.74 3.09
N ASP A 41 12.31 6.97 2.28
CA ASP A 41 13.64 6.40 2.56
C ASP A 41 14.77 7.42 2.35
N ASN A 42 14.56 8.67 2.81
CA ASN A 42 15.49 9.79 2.68
C ASN A 42 15.88 10.06 1.22
N SER A 43 14.88 10.25 0.38
CA SER A 43 15.04 10.52 -1.05
C SER A 43 15.89 11.77 -1.31
N PRO A 44 16.95 11.68 -2.14
CA PRO A 44 17.78 12.84 -2.51
C PRO A 44 17.13 13.76 -3.56
N ASP A 45 16.08 13.32 -4.26
CA ASP A 45 15.42 14.05 -5.36
C ASP A 45 14.39 15.10 -4.90
N GLY A 46 14.20 15.25 -3.58
CA GLY A 46 13.21 16.19 -3.03
C GLY A 46 11.85 15.59 -2.68
N THR A 47 11.64 14.28 -2.88
CA THR A 47 10.38 13.59 -2.53
C THR A 47 9.96 13.85 -1.09
N GLY A 48 10.87 13.61 -0.12
CA GLY A 48 10.57 13.81 1.29
C GLY A 48 10.25 15.26 1.65
N GLN A 49 10.99 16.22 1.09
CA GLN A 49 10.75 17.66 1.30
C GLN A 49 9.39 18.09 0.76
N TRP A 50 9.00 17.61 -0.42
CA TRP A 50 7.68 17.85 -0.98
C TRP A 50 6.59 17.31 -0.06
N CYS A 51 6.76 16.08 0.40
CA CYS A 51 5.81 15.41 1.29
C CYS A 51 5.62 16.17 2.61
N GLU A 52 6.72 16.58 3.26
CA GLU A 52 6.69 17.39 4.49
C GLU A 52 5.96 18.74 4.27
N LYS A 53 6.26 19.43 3.16
CA LYS A 53 5.60 20.69 2.81
C LYS A 53 4.11 20.50 2.55
N TYR A 54 3.72 19.45 1.82
CA TYR A 54 2.32 19.16 1.53
C TYR A 54 1.54 18.83 2.81
N SER A 55 2.14 18.07 3.74
CA SER A 55 1.53 17.69 5.01
C SER A 55 1.22 18.88 5.92
N GLN A 56 1.97 19.98 5.81
CA GLN A 56 1.68 21.23 6.53
C GLN A 56 0.41 21.92 6.03
N ALA A 57 0.09 21.76 4.74
CA ALA A 57 -1.10 22.34 4.13
C ALA A 57 -2.31 21.41 4.16
N ASN A 58 -2.09 20.11 4.26
CA ASN A 58 -3.14 19.09 4.25
C ASN A 58 -2.89 18.03 5.35
N ALA A 59 -3.64 18.15 6.46
CA ALA A 59 -3.52 17.27 7.62
C ALA A 59 -3.83 15.78 7.34
N ARG A 60 -4.43 15.47 6.18
CA ARG A 60 -4.74 14.09 5.77
C ARG A 60 -3.60 13.41 5.03
N LEU A 61 -2.51 14.12 4.71
CA LEU A 61 -1.26 13.53 4.27
C LEU A 61 -0.23 13.65 5.39
N ARG A 62 0.44 12.57 5.70
CA ARG A 62 1.52 12.54 6.66
C ARG A 62 2.78 12.02 6.00
N CYS A 63 3.94 12.53 6.45
CA CYS A 63 5.25 12.12 5.98
C CYS A 63 6.03 11.47 7.14
N LEU A 64 6.42 10.23 6.95
CA LEU A 64 7.38 9.56 7.83
C LEU A 64 8.71 9.49 7.09
N ARG A 65 9.59 10.43 7.37
CA ARG A 65 10.92 10.47 6.77
C ARG A 65 11.89 9.61 7.57
N ARG A 66 12.51 8.66 6.90
CA ARG A 66 13.47 7.74 7.52
C ARG A 66 14.90 8.29 7.43
N SER A 67 15.82 7.78 8.23
CA SER A 67 17.21 8.26 8.28
C SER A 67 18.05 7.88 7.05
N GLY A 68 17.57 6.93 6.21
CA GLY A 68 18.27 6.46 5.02
C GLY A 68 17.47 5.44 4.24
N LYS A 69 18.06 4.90 3.16
CA LYS A 69 17.48 3.85 2.34
C LYS A 69 17.54 2.51 3.07
N LEU A 70 16.46 2.17 3.80
CA LEU A 70 16.35 0.96 4.62
C LEU A 70 15.55 -0.15 3.93
N GLY A 71 14.95 0.14 2.78
CA GLY A 71 14.26 -0.80 1.91
C GLY A 71 12.74 -0.83 2.10
N ILE A 72 12.06 -1.21 1.02
CA ILE A 72 10.60 -1.16 0.90
C ILE A 72 9.87 -1.99 1.97
N GLY A 73 10.39 -3.19 2.29
CA GLY A 73 9.76 -4.07 3.27
C GLY A 73 9.66 -3.44 4.65
N SER A 74 10.77 -2.86 5.14
CA SER A 74 10.78 -2.16 6.42
C SER A 74 9.99 -0.85 6.38
N ALA A 75 9.95 -0.14 5.24
CA ALA A 75 9.13 1.06 5.09
C ALA A 75 7.64 0.74 5.19
N ILE A 76 7.19 -0.33 4.54
CA ILE A 76 5.81 -0.81 4.66
C ILE A 76 5.51 -1.26 6.09
N ALA A 77 6.42 -1.99 6.75
CA ALA A 77 6.23 -2.40 8.14
C ALA A 77 6.07 -1.20 9.09
N ASP A 78 6.87 -0.15 8.92
CA ASP A 78 6.73 1.09 9.70
C ASP A 78 5.37 1.77 9.44
N GLY A 79 4.91 1.78 8.18
CA GLY A 79 3.59 2.30 7.82
C GLY A 79 2.43 1.50 8.42
N LEU A 80 2.55 0.17 8.46
CA LEU A 80 1.54 -0.70 9.09
C LEU A 80 1.51 -0.53 10.61
N ARG A 81 2.67 -0.42 11.28
CA ARG A 81 2.76 -0.10 12.71
C ARG A 81 2.11 1.25 13.01
N TYR A 82 2.45 2.27 12.23
CA TYR A 82 1.84 3.58 12.36
C TYR A 82 0.30 3.51 12.29
N ALA A 83 -0.25 2.75 11.34
CA ALA A 83 -1.69 2.58 11.20
C ALA A 83 -2.34 1.95 12.45
N ILE A 84 -1.70 0.93 13.04
CA ILE A 84 -2.16 0.29 14.28
C ILE A 84 -2.13 1.28 15.43
N ASP A 85 -1.02 1.99 15.62
CA ASP A 85 -0.81 2.94 16.71
C ASP A 85 -1.77 4.14 16.66
N GLN A 86 -2.17 4.57 15.44
CA GLN A 86 -3.12 5.65 15.23
C GLN A 86 -4.60 5.19 15.24
N GLY A 87 -4.86 3.88 15.34
CA GLY A 87 -6.21 3.33 15.45
C GLY A 87 -6.99 3.28 14.14
N TYR A 88 -6.32 3.25 12.98
CA TYR A 88 -6.99 3.03 11.69
C TYR A 88 -7.63 1.65 11.64
N ARG A 89 -8.78 1.56 10.96
CA ARG A 89 -9.51 0.30 10.82
C ARG A 89 -9.03 -0.53 9.63
N TYR A 90 -8.71 0.15 8.53
CA TYR A 90 -8.23 -0.45 7.30
C TYR A 90 -6.96 0.23 6.84
N VAL A 91 -6.01 -0.57 6.34
CA VAL A 91 -4.74 -0.09 5.79
C VAL A 91 -4.57 -0.61 4.38
N VAL A 92 -4.38 0.29 3.43
CA VAL A 92 -4.07 -0.08 2.04
C VAL A 92 -2.61 0.24 1.77
N THR A 93 -1.86 -0.75 1.29
CA THR A 93 -0.49 -0.53 0.80
C THR A 93 -0.48 -0.47 -0.71
N MET A 94 0.33 0.40 -1.30
CA MET A 94 0.53 0.51 -2.74
C MET A 94 1.89 1.13 -3.07
N ASP A 95 2.36 0.88 -4.30
CA ASP A 95 3.59 1.48 -4.81
C ASP A 95 3.34 2.92 -5.31
N ALA A 96 4.40 3.76 -5.31
CA ALA A 96 4.30 5.18 -5.66
C ALA A 96 4.37 5.46 -7.18
N ASP A 97 4.59 4.44 -8.00
CA ASP A 97 4.91 4.53 -9.44
C ASP A 97 3.71 4.34 -10.39
N PHE A 98 2.48 4.42 -9.90
CA PHE A 98 1.25 4.12 -10.64
C PHE A 98 1.14 2.67 -11.17
N SER A 99 1.97 1.74 -10.72
CA SER A 99 1.78 0.30 -11.01
C SER A 99 0.43 -0.23 -10.51
N HIS A 100 -0.15 0.47 -9.53
CA HIS A 100 -1.44 0.17 -8.93
C HIS A 100 -2.40 1.34 -9.17
N PRO A 101 -3.55 1.10 -9.83
CA PRO A 101 -4.53 2.15 -10.12
C PRO A 101 -5.22 2.64 -8.82
N PRO A 102 -5.15 3.94 -8.47
CA PRO A 102 -5.78 4.47 -7.24
C PRO A 102 -7.29 4.23 -7.14
N GLU A 103 -7.98 4.25 -8.27
CA GLU A 103 -9.43 3.97 -8.36
C GLU A 103 -9.80 2.55 -7.92
N LYS A 104 -8.84 1.61 -7.90
CA LYS A 104 -9.05 0.24 -7.43
C LYS A 104 -8.96 0.07 -5.91
N ILE A 105 -8.59 1.10 -5.19
CA ILE A 105 -8.60 1.07 -3.72
C ILE A 105 -10.01 0.82 -3.19
N SER A 106 -11.03 1.43 -3.81
CA SER A 106 -12.43 1.21 -3.45
C SER A 106 -12.87 -0.25 -3.59
N ASP A 107 -12.38 -0.95 -4.61
CA ASP A 107 -12.68 -2.37 -4.83
C ASP A 107 -12.08 -3.24 -3.71
N LEU A 108 -10.83 -2.94 -3.27
CA LEU A 108 -10.20 -3.64 -2.14
C LEU A 108 -10.96 -3.42 -0.83
N LEU A 109 -11.37 -2.17 -0.58
CA LEU A 109 -12.14 -1.80 0.61
C LEU A 109 -13.51 -2.48 0.61
N ALA A 110 -14.21 -2.49 -0.51
CA ALA A 110 -15.49 -3.18 -0.63
C ALA A 110 -15.32 -4.69 -0.36
N ALA A 111 -14.28 -5.30 -0.93
CA ALA A 111 -14.02 -6.73 -0.74
C ALA A 111 -13.70 -7.10 0.72
N ILE A 112 -12.92 -6.30 1.45
CA ILE A 112 -12.57 -6.59 2.86
C ILE A 112 -13.75 -6.36 3.81
N GLN A 113 -14.71 -5.53 3.42
CA GLN A 113 -15.92 -5.24 4.18
C GLN A 113 -17.04 -6.25 3.93
N GLN A 114 -17.05 -6.87 2.74
CA GLN A 114 -18.00 -7.93 2.39
C GLN A 114 -17.60 -9.23 3.11
N SER A 115 -18.17 -9.46 4.30
CA SER A 115 -18.04 -10.75 4.96
C SER A 115 -19.42 -11.38 5.09
N ASP A 116 -19.56 -12.55 4.54
CA ASP A 116 -20.73 -13.47 4.68
C ASP A 116 -20.65 -14.32 5.98
N GLY A 117 -20.05 -13.74 7.02
CA GLY A 117 -19.90 -14.36 8.35
C GLY A 117 -18.45 -14.67 8.76
N THR A 118 -17.51 -14.77 7.81
CA THR A 118 -16.08 -14.96 8.14
C THR A 118 -15.32 -13.66 7.86
N PRO A 119 -14.68 -13.04 8.87
CA PRO A 119 -13.91 -11.81 8.64
C PRO A 119 -12.77 -12.03 7.64
N ILE A 120 -12.67 -11.17 6.65
CA ILE A 120 -11.53 -11.14 5.73
C ILE A 120 -10.46 -10.23 6.34
N ASP A 121 -9.27 -10.77 6.57
CA ASP A 121 -8.17 -10.04 7.20
C ASP A 121 -7.30 -9.31 6.18
N VAL A 122 -7.14 -9.89 4.97
CA VAL A 122 -6.31 -9.32 3.89
C VAL A 122 -6.99 -9.53 2.55
N VAL A 123 -7.08 -8.47 1.76
CA VAL A 123 -7.45 -8.52 0.34
C VAL A 123 -6.24 -8.12 -0.50
N ILE A 124 -5.95 -8.90 -1.53
CA ILE A 124 -4.81 -8.68 -2.43
C ILE A 124 -5.32 -8.24 -3.81
N GLY A 125 -4.87 -7.09 -4.29
CA GLY A 125 -5.04 -6.63 -5.66
C GLY A 125 -4.15 -7.43 -6.60
N SER A 126 -4.59 -8.63 -6.95
CA SER A 126 -3.78 -9.58 -7.70
C SER A 126 -3.74 -9.27 -9.20
N ARG A 127 -2.54 -9.26 -9.76
CA ARG A 127 -2.28 -9.14 -11.20
C ARG A 127 -2.66 -10.40 -12.00
N TYR A 128 -2.90 -11.52 -11.32
CA TYR A 128 -3.12 -12.85 -11.89
C TYR A 128 -4.57 -13.34 -11.79
N VAL A 129 -5.50 -12.43 -11.56
CA VAL A 129 -6.95 -12.70 -11.60
C VAL A 129 -7.56 -12.24 -12.93
N LYS A 130 -8.78 -12.68 -13.25
CA LYS A 130 -9.50 -12.22 -14.44
C LYS A 130 -9.70 -10.70 -14.37
N GLY A 131 -9.20 -9.97 -15.38
CA GLY A 131 -9.18 -8.49 -15.41
C GLY A 131 -7.93 -7.86 -14.80
N GLY A 132 -7.03 -8.64 -14.18
CA GLY A 132 -5.70 -8.17 -13.81
C GLY A 132 -4.85 -7.89 -15.05
N ASN A 133 -4.09 -6.81 -15.04
CA ASN A 133 -3.22 -6.43 -16.14
C ASN A 133 -1.82 -6.08 -15.63
N ILE A 134 -0.81 -6.43 -16.42
CA ILE A 134 0.59 -6.07 -16.19
C ILE A 134 1.09 -5.42 -17.47
N GLN A 135 1.25 -4.10 -17.43
CA GLN A 135 1.77 -3.35 -18.58
C GLN A 135 3.28 -3.12 -18.46
N GLY A 136 3.96 -3.10 -19.59
CA GLY A 136 5.37 -2.71 -19.68
C GLY A 136 6.40 -3.73 -19.18
N TRP A 137 5.99 -4.91 -18.73
CA TRP A 137 6.97 -5.91 -18.30
C TRP A 137 7.53 -6.72 -19.47
N PRO A 138 8.84 -6.92 -19.55
CA PRO A 138 9.43 -7.86 -20.49
C PRO A 138 9.02 -9.30 -20.11
N TRP A 139 8.94 -10.18 -21.12
CA TRP A 139 8.42 -11.55 -20.95
C TRP A 139 9.13 -12.37 -19.87
N TYR A 140 10.45 -12.21 -19.69
CA TYR A 140 11.22 -12.91 -18.66
C TYR A 140 10.80 -12.50 -17.26
N ARG A 141 10.40 -11.23 -17.02
CA ARG A 141 9.88 -10.75 -15.72
C ARG A 141 8.54 -11.40 -15.39
N HIS A 142 7.68 -11.60 -16.39
CA HIS A 142 6.44 -12.37 -16.22
C HIS A 142 6.72 -13.81 -15.80
N LEU A 143 7.70 -14.47 -16.44
CA LEU A 143 8.07 -15.84 -16.14
C LEU A 143 8.66 -15.97 -14.73
N MET A 144 9.59 -15.09 -14.37
CA MET A 144 10.19 -15.04 -13.03
C MET A 144 9.14 -14.80 -11.94
N SER A 145 8.26 -13.83 -12.13
CA SER A 145 7.21 -13.53 -11.17
C SER A 145 6.23 -14.70 -10.98
N ARG A 146 5.82 -15.36 -12.07
CA ARG A 146 5.02 -16.58 -12.00
C ARG A 146 5.75 -17.71 -11.28
N GLY A 147 7.03 -17.88 -11.57
CA GLY A 147 7.88 -18.90 -10.90
C GLY A 147 7.96 -18.67 -9.39
N ILE A 148 8.27 -17.43 -8.97
CA ILE A 148 8.33 -17.05 -7.56
C ILE A 148 6.98 -17.26 -6.86
N ASN A 149 5.89 -16.80 -7.46
CA ASN A 149 4.55 -16.97 -6.88
C ASN A 149 4.16 -18.44 -6.78
N THR A 150 4.47 -19.27 -7.79
CA THR A 150 4.20 -20.70 -7.78
C THR A 150 5.02 -21.41 -6.71
N TYR A 151 6.31 -21.11 -6.62
CA TYR A 151 7.21 -21.64 -5.59
C TYR A 151 6.74 -21.28 -4.18
N SER A 152 6.44 -19.98 -3.93
CA SER A 152 5.96 -19.51 -2.63
C SER A 152 4.64 -20.19 -2.23
N ARG A 153 3.71 -20.35 -3.17
CA ARG A 153 2.46 -21.08 -2.92
C ARG A 153 2.70 -22.54 -2.54
N TRP A 154 3.58 -23.22 -3.27
CA TRP A 154 3.87 -24.62 -3.04
C TRP A 154 4.61 -24.86 -1.72
N VAL A 155 5.64 -24.04 -1.41
CA VAL A 155 6.45 -24.19 -0.20
C VAL A 155 5.70 -23.74 1.05
N LEU A 156 4.92 -22.64 0.97
CA LEU A 156 4.24 -22.07 2.12
C LEU A 156 2.77 -22.48 2.23
N GLY A 157 2.26 -23.29 1.29
CA GLY A 157 0.86 -23.73 1.28
C GLY A 157 -0.16 -22.57 1.12
N LEU A 158 0.25 -21.43 0.53
CA LEU A 158 -0.59 -20.24 0.49
C LEU A 158 -1.72 -20.37 -0.56
N PRO A 159 -2.99 -20.03 -0.21
CA PRO A 159 -4.11 -20.12 -1.15
C PRO A 159 -4.16 -18.94 -2.15
N VAL A 160 -3.22 -17.99 -2.07
CA VAL A 160 -3.21 -16.75 -2.86
C VAL A 160 -2.36 -16.89 -4.12
N ARG A 161 -2.76 -16.17 -5.20
CA ARG A 161 -2.08 -16.24 -6.51
C ARG A 161 -0.98 -15.22 -6.71
N ASP A 162 -0.98 -14.12 -5.95
CA ASP A 162 0.01 -13.05 -6.01
C ASP A 162 0.57 -12.78 -4.61
N CYS A 163 1.71 -13.42 -4.30
CA CYS A 163 2.38 -13.27 -3.01
C CYS A 163 3.33 -12.06 -2.98
N SER A 164 3.73 -11.56 -4.15
CA SER A 164 4.78 -10.54 -4.29
C SER A 164 4.25 -9.11 -4.52
N GLY A 165 2.95 -8.96 -4.80
CA GLY A 165 2.34 -7.64 -5.00
C GLY A 165 2.19 -6.88 -3.70
N ASN A 166 2.45 -5.55 -3.74
CA ASN A 166 2.27 -4.66 -2.60
C ASN A 166 0.89 -3.97 -2.56
N PHE A 167 0.03 -4.23 -3.54
CA PHE A 167 -1.32 -3.68 -3.56
C PHE A 167 -2.25 -4.53 -2.71
N ARG A 168 -2.41 -4.16 -1.45
CA ARG A 168 -3.15 -4.96 -0.45
C ARG A 168 -3.97 -4.06 0.46
N CYS A 169 -5.11 -4.57 0.90
CA CYS A 169 -5.91 -3.97 1.97
C CYS A 169 -5.90 -4.91 3.17
N TYR A 170 -5.58 -4.39 4.34
CA TYR A 170 -5.50 -5.12 5.59
C TYR A 170 -6.54 -4.62 6.58
N ARG A 171 -7.08 -5.53 7.38
CA ARG A 171 -7.78 -5.20 8.61
C ARG A 171 -6.74 -4.94 9.71
N ALA A 172 -6.71 -3.74 10.28
CA ALA A 172 -5.68 -3.37 11.24
C ALA A 172 -5.69 -4.25 12.51
N SER A 173 -6.86 -4.72 12.95
CA SER A 173 -6.96 -5.64 14.09
C SER A 173 -6.26 -6.99 13.83
N ALA A 174 -6.26 -7.49 12.60
CA ALA A 174 -5.52 -8.69 12.24
C ALA A 174 -4.01 -8.45 12.25
N LEU A 175 -3.55 -7.27 11.76
CA LEU A 175 -2.15 -6.89 11.84
C LEU A 175 -1.67 -6.76 13.29
N ALA A 176 -2.48 -6.20 14.18
CA ALA A 176 -2.13 -6.03 15.60
C ALA A 176 -1.94 -7.36 16.34
N SER A 177 -2.51 -8.47 15.82
CA SER A 177 -2.32 -9.81 16.39
C SER A 177 -1.03 -10.50 15.98
N LEU A 178 -0.28 -9.94 15.02
CA LEU A 178 0.98 -10.50 14.53
C LEU A 178 2.15 -10.09 15.42
N ASN A 179 3.11 -11.00 15.57
CA ASN A 179 4.40 -10.65 16.16
C ASN A 179 5.27 -9.97 15.11
N TRP A 180 5.66 -8.71 15.37
CA TRP A 180 6.45 -7.87 14.47
C TRP A 180 7.96 -7.86 14.81
N GLU A 181 8.43 -8.82 15.61
CA GLU A 181 9.85 -8.99 15.95
C GLU A 181 10.67 -9.54 14.79
#